data_9736d2f3d747ee2a1c304c11495e3e4b
#
_entry.id   9736d2f3d747ee2a1c304c11495e3e4b
#
_cell.length_a   1.000
_cell.length_b   1.000
_cell.length_c   1.000
_cell.angle_alpha   90.00
_cell.angle_beta   90.00
_cell.angle_gamma   90.00
#
_symmetry.space_group_name_H-M   'P 1'
#
loop_
_entity.id
_entity.type
_entity.pdbx_description
1 polymer ?
#
loop_
_entity_poly.entity_id
_entity_poly.type
_entity_poly.pdbx_seq_one_letter_code
_entity_poly.pdbx_strand_id
1 'polypeptide(L)'
;MSFKYDIPCVATTRSGAEVPLSLRAGKTFRDKAIGYMGARSIEKSCGTVYARGRSLHTLFMRIPVDVCWIGRFDPSNQSWPVVSLDASVAPWRILFAPRGAVGGIEIAPGTFTEPDRPLLIRRLD
;
A
#
# COMPACT_ATOMS: atom_id res chain seq x y z
N MET A 1 -0.02 17.39 8.65
CA MET A 1 0.52 16.80 7.40
C MET A 1 -0.65 16.37 6.53
N SER A 2 -0.64 16.77 5.29
CA SER A 2 -1.75 16.50 4.36
C SER A 2 -1.17 15.92 3.07
N PHE A 3 -1.81 14.87 2.57
CA PHE A 3 -1.40 14.19 1.34
C PHE A 3 -2.51 14.31 0.29
N LYS A 4 -2.11 14.42 -0.96
CA LYS A 4 -3.06 14.43 -2.09
C LYS A 4 -3.12 13.03 -2.70
N TYR A 5 -4.24 12.35 -2.51
CA TYR A 5 -4.48 11.01 -3.04
C TYR A 5 -5.22 11.12 -4.38
N ASP A 6 -4.47 11.22 -5.46
CA ASP A 6 -4.99 11.52 -6.80
C ASP A 6 -5.01 10.33 -7.76
N ILE A 7 -4.75 9.13 -7.25
CA ILE A 7 -4.80 7.92 -8.06
C ILE A 7 -5.97 7.06 -7.58
N PRO A 8 -7.14 7.15 -8.24
CA PRO A 8 -8.27 6.30 -7.87
C PRO A 8 -8.01 4.86 -8.30
N CYS A 9 -8.29 3.94 -7.41
CA CYS A 9 -8.07 2.51 -7.64
C CYS A 9 -9.24 1.70 -7.10
N VAL A 10 -9.29 0.43 -7.51
CA VAL A 10 -10.16 -0.56 -6.91
C VAL A 10 -9.36 -1.83 -6.66
N ALA A 11 -9.49 -2.37 -5.46
CA ALA A 11 -8.90 -3.66 -5.12
C ALA A 11 -9.95 -4.75 -5.25
N THR A 12 -9.57 -5.87 -5.85
CA THR A 12 -10.39 -7.07 -5.87
C THR A 12 -9.82 -8.05 -4.85
N THR A 13 -10.66 -8.50 -3.92
CA THR A 13 -10.24 -9.38 -2.83
C THR A 13 -10.49 -10.85 -3.16
N ARG A 14 -10.05 -11.74 -2.26
CA ARG A 14 -10.24 -13.20 -2.44
C ARG A 14 -11.70 -13.59 -2.58
N SER A 15 -12.59 -12.93 -1.85
CA SER A 15 -14.03 -13.21 -1.94
C SER A 15 -14.67 -12.65 -3.20
N GLY A 16 -13.94 -11.88 -4.00
CA GLY A 16 -14.48 -11.18 -5.15
C GLY A 16 -15.04 -9.80 -4.83
N ALA A 17 -14.94 -9.36 -3.58
CA ALA A 17 -15.37 -8.01 -3.21
C ALA A 17 -14.49 -6.96 -3.87
N GLU A 18 -15.07 -5.82 -4.19
CA GLU A 18 -14.35 -4.67 -4.71
C GLU A 18 -14.27 -3.58 -3.65
N VAL A 19 -13.04 -3.12 -3.37
CA VAL A 19 -12.78 -2.10 -2.35
C VAL A 19 -12.18 -0.88 -3.04
N PRO A 20 -12.89 0.26 -3.05
CA PRO A 20 -12.33 1.48 -3.64
C PRO A 20 -11.17 1.99 -2.78
N LEU A 21 -10.13 2.45 -3.46
CA LEU A 21 -8.93 2.99 -2.83
C LEU A 21 -8.58 4.33 -3.47
N SER A 22 -7.99 5.21 -2.69
CA SER A 22 -7.40 6.44 -3.19
C SER A 22 -5.92 6.45 -2.83
N LEU A 23 -5.06 6.42 -3.84
CA LEU A 23 -3.63 6.29 -3.65
C LEU A 23 -2.87 7.53 -4.10
N ARG A 24 -1.67 7.67 -3.59
CA ARG A 24 -0.68 8.63 -4.11
C ARG A 24 0.59 7.87 -4.47
N ALA A 25 1.38 8.42 -5.37
CA ALA A 25 2.64 7.81 -5.75
C ALA A 25 3.77 8.30 -4.85
N GLY A 26 4.53 7.36 -4.27
CA GLY A 26 5.78 7.65 -3.58
C GLY A 26 6.93 7.57 -4.57
N LYS A 27 7.26 8.69 -5.23
CA LYS A 27 8.20 8.69 -6.35
C LYS A 27 9.62 9.01 -5.97
N THR A 28 9.84 9.83 -4.94
CA THR A 28 11.17 10.33 -4.60
C THR A 28 11.79 9.51 -3.48
N PHE A 29 13.11 9.63 -3.33
CA PHE A 29 13.81 9.06 -2.18
C PHE A 29 13.24 9.61 -0.87
N ARG A 30 12.90 10.90 -0.87
CA ARG A 30 12.31 11.55 0.31
C ARG A 30 10.96 10.92 0.66
N ASP A 31 10.10 10.65 -0.32
CA ASP A 31 8.82 9.97 -0.09
C ASP A 31 9.05 8.61 0.57
N LYS A 32 10.02 7.84 0.08
CA LYS A 32 10.34 6.52 0.63
C LYS A 32 10.91 6.60 2.03
N ALA A 33 11.75 7.59 2.30
CA ALA A 33 12.41 7.74 3.59
C ALA A 33 11.44 8.27 4.65
N ILE A 34 10.58 9.20 4.29
CA ILE A 34 9.68 9.87 5.22
C ILE A 34 8.31 9.19 5.28
N GLY A 35 7.71 8.89 4.11
CA GLY A 35 6.41 8.22 4.06
C GLY A 35 5.40 8.85 5.00
N TYR A 36 4.82 8.04 5.87
CA TYR A 36 3.86 8.47 6.88
C TYR A 36 4.48 8.78 8.24
N MET A 37 5.79 9.04 8.30
CA MET A 37 6.44 9.41 9.57
C MET A 37 5.74 10.60 10.22
N GLY A 38 5.40 10.46 11.48
CA GLY A 38 4.74 11.52 12.25
C GLY A 38 3.27 11.73 11.96
N ALA A 39 2.69 11.04 10.98
CA ALA A 39 1.27 11.15 10.71
C ALA A 39 0.46 10.60 11.89
N ARG A 40 -0.62 11.30 12.26
CA ARG A 40 -1.51 10.88 13.34
C ARG A 40 -2.61 9.94 12.87
N SER A 41 -2.91 9.98 11.58
CA SER A 41 -3.90 9.11 10.97
C SER A 41 -3.65 9.06 9.46
N ILE A 42 -4.17 8.02 8.84
CA ILE A 42 -4.27 7.90 7.38
C ILE A 42 -5.76 7.75 7.09
N GLU A 43 -6.28 8.55 6.17
CA GLU A 43 -7.67 8.45 5.79
C GLU A 43 -8.01 7.03 5.34
N LYS A 44 -9.20 6.57 5.72
CA LYS A 44 -9.67 5.23 5.38
C LYS A 44 -9.56 4.99 3.88
N SER A 45 -9.06 3.81 3.50
CA SER A 45 -8.90 3.39 2.11
C SER A 45 -7.93 4.26 1.30
N CYS A 46 -7.08 5.02 1.97
CA CYS A 46 -6.04 5.82 1.33
C CYS A 46 -4.67 5.21 1.59
N GLY A 47 -3.75 5.44 0.68
CA GLY A 47 -2.41 4.90 0.83
C GLY A 47 -1.42 5.47 -0.16
N THR A 48 -0.17 5.02 -0.03
CA THR A 48 0.93 5.42 -0.89
C THR A 48 1.50 4.21 -1.60
N VAL A 49 1.59 4.28 -2.93
CA VAL A 49 2.21 3.21 -3.71
C VAL A 49 3.67 3.53 -3.97
N TYR A 50 4.52 2.57 -3.60
CA TYR A 50 5.94 2.55 -3.92
C TYR A 50 6.14 1.44 -4.94
N ALA A 51 6.15 1.81 -6.21
CA ALA A 51 6.17 0.83 -7.31
C ALA A 51 7.44 -0.01 -7.33
N ARG A 52 8.52 0.50 -6.74
CA ARG A 52 9.81 -0.18 -6.64
C ARG A 52 10.38 -0.02 -5.25
N GLY A 53 10.81 -1.12 -4.65
CA GLY A 53 11.45 -1.09 -3.35
C GLY A 53 11.45 -2.47 -2.72
N ARG A 54 12.61 -2.88 -2.21
CA ARG A 54 12.77 -4.19 -1.57
C ARG A 54 12.52 -4.15 -0.08
N SER A 55 12.36 -2.96 0.47
CA SER A 55 12.08 -2.80 1.89
C SER A 55 11.20 -1.57 2.13
N LEU A 56 10.43 -1.64 3.19
CA LEU A 56 9.66 -0.52 3.71
C LEU A 56 9.89 -0.46 5.20
N HIS A 57 9.71 0.71 5.79
CA HIS A 57 9.85 0.87 7.23
C HIS A 57 8.68 1.65 7.80
N THR A 58 8.40 1.38 9.07
CA THR A 58 7.43 2.12 9.86
C THR A 58 8.11 2.89 10.99
N LEU A 59 9.41 3.17 10.82
CA LEU A 59 10.18 3.95 11.80
C LEU A 59 9.57 5.33 11.95
N PHE A 60 9.47 5.79 13.20
CA PHE A 60 8.89 7.08 13.55
C PHE A 60 7.41 7.24 13.20
N MET A 61 6.71 6.19 12.81
CA MET A 61 5.27 6.24 12.66
C MET A 61 4.59 6.21 14.03
N ARG A 62 3.40 6.79 14.11
CA ARG A 62 2.59 6.82 15.33
C ARG A 62 1.44 5.83 15.31
N ILE A 63 1.14 5.31 14.16
CA ILE A 63 -0.01 4.43 13.92
C ILE A 63 0.45 3.21 13.14
N PRO A 64 -0.26 2.09 13.26
CA PRO A 64 0.01 0.94 12.40
C PRO A 64 -0.40 1.24 10.96
N VAL A 65 0.05 0.41 10.05
CA VAL A 65 -0.25 0.53 8.62
C VAL A 65 -0.39 -0.87 8.03
N ASP A 66 -1.26 -1.01 7.03
CA ASP A 66 -1.30 -2.23 6.22
C ASP A 66 -0.31 -2.08 5.08
N VAL A 67 0.41 -3.14 4.76
CA VAL A 67 1.34 -3.17 3.64
C VAL A 67 0.91 -4.25 2.67
N CYS A 68 0.50 -3.82 1.47
CA CYS A 68 0.26 -4.72 0.35
C CYS A 68 1.53 -4.81 -0.48
N TRP A 69 2.17 -5.98 -0.49
CA TRP A 69 3.32 -6.22 -1.35
C TRP A 69 2.84 -6.51 -2.77
N ILE A 70 3.38 -5.79 -3.74
CA ILE A 70 2.89 -5.83 -5.12
C ILE A 70 3.96 -6.31 -6.08
N GLY A 71 3.51 -6.98 -7.14
CA GLY A 71 4.33 -7.34 -8.28
C GLY A 71 4.41 -6.19 -9.28
N ARG A 72 4.94 -6.50 -10.46
CA ARG A 72 5.13 -5.52 -11.52
C ARG A 72 3.80 -5.02 -12.04
N PHE A 73 3.72 -3.72 -12.27
CA PHE A 73 2.54 -3.10 -12.89
C PHE A 73 2.29 -3.66 -14.29
N ASP A 74 1.05 -4.05 -14.56
CA ASP A 74 0.63 -4.54 -15.87
C ASP A 74 -0.09 -3.40 -16.60
N PRO A 75 0.53 -2.81 -17.63
CA PRO A 75 -0.09 -1.71 -18.36
C PRO A 75 -1.29 -2.13 -19.21
N SER A 76 -1.44 -3.42 -19.52
CA SER A 76 -2.55 -3.88 -20.35
C SER A 76 -3.90 -3.75 -19.63
N ASN A 77 -3.94 -3.92 -18.32
CA ASN A 77 -5.15 -3.75 -17.51
C ASN A 77 -4.98 -2.73 -16.41
N GLN A 78 -3.89 -1.97 -16.41
CA GLN A 78 -3.62 -0.90 -15.44
C GLN A 78 -3.66 -1.39 -14.00
N SER A 79 -3.01 -2.51 -13.71
CA SER A 79 -3.10 -3.13 -12.39
C SER A 79 -1.77 -3.60 -11.83
N TRP A 80 -1.76 -3.77 -10.50
CA TRP A 80 -0.68 -4.42 -9.77
C TRP A 80 -1.23 -5.73 -9.19
N PRO A 81 -0.56 -6.87 -9.44
CA PRO A 81 -0.88 -8.08 -8.70
C PRO A 81 -0.41 -7.93 -7.25
N VAL A 82 -1.18 -8.43 -6.31
CA VAL A 82 -0.82 -8.41 -4.89
C VAL A 82 -0.20 -9.75 -4.53
N VAL A 83 1.03 -9.71 -4.05
CA VAL A 83 1.78 -10.91 -3.66
C VAL A 83 1.39 -11.36 -2.25
N SER A 84 1.29 -10.41 -1.33
CA SER A 84 0.93 -10.69 0.07
C SER A 84 0.48 -9.43 0.78
N LEU A 85 -0.13 -9.62 1.94
CA LEU A 85 -0.57 -8.55 2.82
C LEU A 85 0.05 -8.73 4.20
N ASP A 86 0.71 -7.69 4.70
CA ASP A 86 1.07 -7.58 6.11
C ASP A 86 0.10 -6.60 6.76
N ALA A 87 -0.86 -7.11 7.51
CA ALA A 87 -1.90 -6.29 8.11
C ALA A 87 -1.46 -5.74 9.45
N SER A 88 -1.84 -4.49 9.74
CA SER A 88 -1.61 -3.82 11.02
C SER A 88 -0.15 -3.89 11.47
N VAL A 89 0.76 -3.52 10.58
CA VAL A 89 2.19 -3.47 10.90
C VAL A 89 2.42 -2.36 11.92
N ALA A 90 2.95 -2.72 13.08
CA ALA A 90 3.23 -1.78 14.16
C ALA A 90 4.28 -0.75 13.75
N PRO A 91 4.30 0.42 14.40
CA PRO A 91 5.43 1.36 14.24
C PRO A 91 6.77 0.71 14.61
N TRP A 92 7.85 1.32 14.12
CA TRP A 92 9.23 0.93 14.43
C TRP A 92 9.63 -0.44 13.89
N ARG A 93 9.13 -0.79 12.71
CA ARG A 93 9.50 -2.03 12.01
C ARG A 93 10.23 -1.73 10.72
N ILE A 94 11.07 -2.66 10.29
CA ILE A 94 11.64 -2.70 8.95
C ILE A 94 11.14 -3.99 8.31
N LEU A 95 10.56 -3.86 7.12
CA LEU A 95 9.96 -4.97 6.39
C LEU A 95 10.74 -5.18 5.10
N PHE A 96 10.93 -6.43 4.73
CA PHE A 96 11.56 -6.79 3.47
C PHE A 96 10.56 -7.43 2.54
N ALA A 97 10.65 -7.09 1.26
CA ALA A 97 9.74 -7.59 0.24
C ALA A 97 9.83 -9.11 0.15
N PRO A 98 8.70 -9.81 0.18
CA PRO A 98 8.70 -11.26 -0.05
C PRO A 98 9.05 -11.57 -1.50
N ARG A 99 9.38 -12.84 -1.76
CA ARG A 99 9.70 -13.30 -3.09
C ARG A 99 8.56 -12.99 -4.06
N GLY A 100 8.90 -12.41 -5.22
CA GLY A 100 7.92 -12.03 -6.24
C GLY A 100 7.41 -10.61 -6.12
N ALA A 101 7.63 -9.94 -5.01
CA ALA A 101 7.26 -8.54 -4.86
C ALA A 101 8.38 -7.63 -5.38
N VAL A 102 7.99 -6.53 -6.01
CA VAL A 102 8.92 -5.51 -6.52
C VAL A 102 8.70 -4.16 -5.86
N GLY A 103 7.62 -4.02 -5.11
CA GLY A 103 7.27 -2.80 -4.40
C GLY A 103 6.20 -3.07 -3.37
N GLY A 104 5.65 -2.02 -2.79
CA GLY A 104 4.61 -2.13 -1.78
C GLY A 104 3.68 -0.93 -1.75
N ILE A 105 2.52 -1.12 -1.16
CA ILE A 105 1.54 -0.07 -0.94
C ILE A 105 1.26 0.00 0.54
N GLU A 106 1.57 1.14 1.16
CA GLU A 106 1.19 1.42 2.54
C GLU A 106 -0.22 1.99 2.54
N ILE A 107 -1.14 1.35 3.24
CA ILE A 107 -2.57 1.70 3.25
C ILE A 107 -3.03 1.87 4.69
N ALA A 108 -4.06 2.70 4.88
CA ALA A 108 -4.68 2.89 6.17
C ALA A 108 -5.00 1.56 6.85
N PRO A 109 -4.70 1.41 8.14
CA PRO A 109 -4.90 0.14 8.84
C PRO A 109 -6.38 -0.26 8.84
N GLY A 110 -6.63 -1.55 8.72
CA GLY A 110 -7.98 -2.08 8.72
C GLY A 110 -8.71 -1.98 7.38
N THR A 111 -8.04 -1.54 6.31
CA THR A 111 -8.64 -1.51 4.97
C THR A 111 -8.94 -2.92 4.47
N PHE A 112 -8.04 -3.86 4.76
CA PHE A 112 -8.20 -5.26 4.38
C PHE A 112 -8.06 -6.17 5.59
N THR A 113 -8.60 -7.40 5.49
CA THR A 113 -8.41 -8.45 6.48
C THR A 113 -7.62 -9.59 5.86
N GLU A 114 -6.89 -10.34 6.70
CA GLU A 114 -6.14 -11.51 6.21
C GLU A 114 -7.00 -12.55 5.50
N PRO A 115 -8.19 -12.91 6.04
CA PRO A 115 -9.05 -13.88 5.34
C PRO A 115 -9.52 -13.41 3.98
N ASP A 116 -9.68 -12.10 3.78
CA ASP A 116 -10.14 -11.52 2.52
C ASP A 116 -9.14 -10.49 2.00
N ARG A 117 -7.91 -10.93 1.81
CA ARG A 117 -6.83 -10.09 1.33
C ARG A 117 -7.04 -9.67 -0.12
N PRO A 118 -6.50 -8.52 -0.54
CA PRO A 118 -6.56 -8.12 -1.95
C PRO A 118 -5.69 -9.04 -2.80
N LEU A 119 -6.15 -9.32 -4.02
CA LEU A 119 -5.41 -10.09 -5.01
C LEU A 119 -4.90 -9.21 -6.14
N LEU A 120 -5.61 -8.14 -6.44
CA LEU A 120 -5.32 -7.25 -7.56
C LEU A 120 -5.74 -5.84 -7.19
N ILE A 121 -4.92 -4.86 -7.53
CA ILE A 121 -5.26 -3.44 -7.38
C ILE A 121 -5.16 -2.78 -8.75
N ARG A 122 -6.29 -2.27 -9.25
CA ARG A 122 -6.41 -1.70 -10.58
C ARG A 122 -6.64 -0.20 -10.52
N ARG A 123 -5.93 0.55 -11.36
CA ARG A 123 -6.15 1.99 -11.51
C ARG A 123 -7.41 2.23 -12.34
N LEU A 124 -8.13 3.28 -11.97
CA LEU A 124 -9.38 3.68 -12.65
C LEU A 124 -9.20 4.89 -13.56
N ASP A 125 -8.04 5.54 -13.51
CA ASP A 125 -7.75 6.73 -14.32
C ASP A 125 -7.06 6.41 -15.66
#